data_f7e7ba23c14dee877d7c02b50a3bb6f0
#
_entry.id   f7e7ba23c14dee877d7c02b50a3bb6f0
#
_cell.length_a   1.000
_cell.length_b   1.000
_cell.length_c   1.000
_cell.angle_alpha   90.00
_cell.angle_beta   90.00
_cell.angle_gamma   90.00
#
_symmetry.space_group_name_H-M   'P 1'
#
loop_
_entity.id
_entity.type
_entity.pdbx_description
1 polymer ?
#
loop_
_entity_poly.entity_id
_entity_poly.type
_entity_poly.pdbx_seq_one_letter_code
_entity_poly.pdbx_strand_id
1 'polypeptide(L)'
;MLSRRKFIKACLGAAGITAFGGLSLRAWAGGAGERTDAPGAAAVPQNGLADRPRYLGLEESGELERRERALWAKMESCDLCPRRCGVNRMAGRMGACSSDQTFIVASAGPHFGEERPLVGRHGSGTIFFSNCNLLCIFCQNYQIAHHGAGRQLTHAQLADIMLTLQRRGCHNINLVTPTHITPHIITALRLAIAQGLNTPMLYNTSGYETLEVMRLLDGVIDIYLPDFKYQDSALAARFSQGAPDYTLHTAAAIKEMHRQVGTLRQVGGVAYRGLLIRHLVLPENLAGTDVFARWVVSELGADTHVNIMGQYSPRFRAREFPPLDRRPTQAEIVQARRWAEAAGLRNFH
;
A
#
# COMPACT_ATOMS: atom_id res chain seq x y z
N MET A 1 14.71 34.52 36.00
CA MET A 1 14.10 33.21 36.33
C MET A 1 12.61 33.28 36.11
N LEU A 2 12.11 32.88 34.92
CA LEU A 2 10.69 32.82 34.59
C LEU A 2 10.24 31.35 34.65
N SER A 3 9.22 31.13 35.47
CA SER A 3 8.67 29.83 35.86
C SER A 3 8.17 29.00 34.66
N ARG A 4 8.46 27.70 34.68
CA ARG A 4 8.08 26.66 33.69
C ARG A 4 6.59 26.61 33.31
N ARG A 5 5.69 27.30 34.05
CA ARG A 5 4.25 27.34 33.81
C ARG A 5 3.78 28.35 32.72
N LYS A 6 4.64 29.29 32.30
CA LYS A 6 4.28 30.28 31.26
C LYS A 6 4.68 29.86 29.83
N PHE A 7 5.47 28.81 29.66
CA PHE A 7 5.91 28.33 28.33
C PHE A 7 4.91 27.40 27.63
N ILE A 8 3.94 26.84 28.37
CA ILE A 8 2.95 25.88 27.82
C ILE A 8 1.71 26.56 27.18
N LYS A 9 1.50 27.87 27.39
CA LYS A 9 0.33 28.58 26.84
C LYS A 9 0.57 29.33 25.53
N ALA A 10 1.78 29.34 24.97
CA ALA A 10 2.09 30.11 23.75
C ALA A 10 2.23 29.26 22.47
N CYS A 11 2.03 27.95 22.52
CA CYS A 11 2.14 27.05 21.34
C CYS A 11 0.79 26.45 20.87
N LEU A 12 -0.34 27.03 21.27
CA LEU A 12 -1.67 26.61 20.80
C LEU A 12 -2.28 27.68 19.88
N GLY A 13 -1.63 27.95 18.78
CA GLY A 13 -2.14 28.83 17.74
C GLY A 13 -1.49 28.50 16.40
N ALA A 14 -2.31 28.06 15.44
CA ALA A 14 -2.02 27.88 14.03
C ALA A 14 -1.14 26.69 13.61
N ALA A 15 -1.71 25.50 13.63
CA ALA A 15 -1.47 24.48 12.61
C ALA A 15 -2.77 23.72 12.41
N GLY A 16 -3.43 23.95 11.28
CA GLY A 16 -4.59 23.19 10.83
C GLY A 16 -4.17 21.72 10.64
N ILE A 17 -4.39 20.93 11.67
CA ILE A 17 -4.31 19.47 11.59
C ILE A 17 -5.63 19.07 10.92
N THR A 18 -5.59 18.75 9.62
CA THR A 18 -6.61 17.91 9.02
C THR A 18 -6.58 16.60 9.78
N ALA A 19 -7.50 16.43 10.71
CA ALA A 19 -7.69 15.21 11.46
C ALA A 19 -7.95 14.07 10.47
N PHE A 20 -7.01 13.16 10.35
CA PHE A 20 -7.27 11.86 9.76
C PHE A 20 -8.35 11.18 10.60
N GLY A 21 -9.58 11.15 10.08
CA GLY A 21 -10.73 10.51 10.72
C GLY A 21 -10.65 8.99 10.67
N GLY A 22 -9.57 8.42 11.17
CA GLY A 22 -9.43 7.00 11.42
C GLY A 22 -9.87 6.71 12.87
N LEU A 23 -10.85 5.84 13.07
CA LEU A 23 -11.15 5.31 14.38
C LEU A 23 -9.88 4.68 14.98
N SER A 24 -9.43 5.19 16.11
CA SER A 24 -8.30 4.58 16.82
C SER A 24 -8.68 3.13 17.18
N LEU A 25 -7.76 2.19 17.07
CA LEU A 25 -7.95 0.78 17.44
C LEU A 25 -8.46 0.56 18.88
N ARG A 26 -8.46 1.60 19.70
CA ARG A 26 -9.06 1.57 21.05
C ARG A 26 -10.56 1.28 21.05
N ALA A 27 -11.29 1.65 19.98
CA ALA A 27 -12.73 1.40 19.86
C ALA A 27 -13.06 -0.07 19.53
N TRP A 28 -12.06 -0.89 19.22
CA TRP A 28 -12.25 -2.28 18.81
C TRP A 28 -12.10 -3.31 19.93
N ALA A 29 -11.51 -2.92 21.07
CA ALA A 29 -11.17 -3.84 22.16
C ALA A 29 -12.22 -3.95 23.30
N GLY A 30 -13.38 -3.32 23.15
CA GLY A 30 -14.38 -3.35 24.23
C GLY A 30 -15.81 -3.33 23.69
N GLY A 31 -16.47 -4.49 23.69
CA GLY A 31 -17.90 -4.53 23.40
C GLY A 31 -18.43 -5.94 23.13
N ALA A 32 -18.41 -6.81 24.13
CA ALA A 32 -19.45 -7.82 24.25
C ALA A 32 -20.67 -7.11 24.88
N GLY A 33 -21.59 -6.61 24.04
CA GLY A 33 -22.76 -5.88 24.51
C GLY A 33 -23.73 -5.64 23.36
N GLU A 34 -24.87 -6.33 23.44
CA GLU A 34 -26.17 -6.08 22.79
C GLU A 34 -26.22 -5.95 21.27
N ARG A 35 -26.80 -6.99 20.66
CA ARG A 35 -27.32 -6.97 19.29
C ARG A 35 -28.53 -6.00 19.25
N THR A 36 -28.33 -4.81 18.73
CA THR A 36 -29.41 -4.03 18.15
C THR A 36 -29.42 -4.32 16.67
N ASP A 37 -30.51 -4.92 16.18
CA ASP A 37 -30.78 -5.15 14.76
C ASP A 37 -30.83 -3.80 14.02
N ALA A 38 -29.71 -3.43 13.39
CA ALA A 38 -29.71 -2.35 12.42
C ALA A 38 -30.31 -2.88 11.12
N PRO A 39 -31.19 -2.11 10.41
CA PRO A 39 -31.80 -2.56 9.18
C PRO A 39 -30.74 -2.93 8.15
N GLY A 40 -30.91 -4.10 7.52
CA GLY A 40 -29.97 -4.76 6.66
C GLY A 40 -29.26 -3.82 5.69
N ALA A 41 -27.93 -3.76 5.81
CA ALA A 41 -27.10 -3.17 4.80
C ALA A 41 -27.38 -3.90 3.49
N ALA A 42 -27.97 -3.22 2.53
CA ALA A 42 -28.20 -3.76 1.19
C ALA A 42 -26.87 -4.28 0.68
N ALA A 43 -26.82 -5.58 0.39
CA ALA A 43 -25.68 -6.19 -0.27
C ALA A 43 -25.32 -5.34 -1.49
N VAL A 44 -24.05 -4.94 -1.60
CA VAL A 44 -23.55 -4.32 -2.82
C VAL A 44 -23.95 -5.22 -3.96
N PRO A 45 -24.62 -4.73 -5.05
CA PRO A 45 -25.06 -5.56 -6.12
C PRO A 45 -23.89 -6.40 -6.63
N GLN A 46 -23.96 -7.71 -6.52
CA GLN A 46 -23.01 -8.62 -7.13
C GLN A 46 -23.24 -8.56 -8.63
N ASN A 47 -22.53 -7.66 -9.29
CA ASN A 47 -22.43 -7.66 -10.74
C ASN A 47 -21.76 -8.97 -11.12
N GLY A 48 -22.39 -9.73 -11.98
CA GLY A 48 -22.14 -11.07 -12.43
C GLY A 48 -20.78 -11.75 -12.21
N LEU A 49 -20.66 -13.03 -12.51
CA LEU A 49 -19.47 -13.89 -12.31
C LEU A 49 -18.11 -13.30 -12.78
N ALA A 50 -18.15 -12.30 -13.67
CA ALA A 50 -16.95 -11.59 -14.16
C ALA A 50 -16.25 -10.71 -13.08
N ASP A 51 -16.96 -10.33 -12.02
CA ASP A 51 -16.49 -9.38 -11.01
C ASP A 51 -16.16 -10.04 -9.66
N ARG A 52 -16.27 -11.36 -9.58
CA ARG A 52 -15.93 -12.12 -8.38
C ARG A 52 -14.41 -12.08 -8.15
N PRO A 53 -13.92 -11.78 -6.92
CA PRO A 53 -12.51 -11.87 -6.60
C PRO A 53 -11.95 -13.26 -6.87
N ARG A 54 -10.78 -13.32 -7.57
CA ARG A 54 -10.20 -14.58 -8.02
C ARG A 54 -9.68 -15.45 -6.88
N TYR A 55 -9.34 -14.84 -5.72
CA TYR A 55 -8.86 -15.57 -4.55
C TYR A 55 -9.87 -16.59 -4.00
N LEU A 56 -11.17 -16.40 -4.26
CA LEU A 56 -12.21 -17.35 -3.87
C LEU A 56 -12.05 -18.69 -4.59
N GLY A 57 -11.75 -18.66 -5.89
CA GLY A 57 -11.46 -19.89 -6.64
C GLY A 57 -10.13 -20.54 -6.24
N LEU A 58 -9.15 -19.74 -5.81
CA LEU A 58 -7.90 -20.29 -5.25
C LEU A 58 -8.12 -21.02 -3.93
N GLU A 59 -8.99 -20.50 -3.05
CA GLU A 59 -9.36 -21.19 -1.79
C GLU A 59 -10.15 -22.47 -2.09
N GLU A 60 -11.16 -22.42 -2.96
CA GLU A 60 -11.99 -23.56 -3.34
C GLU A 60 -11.14 -24.72 -3.93
N SER A 61 -10.08 -24.41 -4.65
CA SER A 61 -9.16 -25.40 -5.23
C SER A 61 -8.05 -25.88 -4.30
N GLY A 62 -7.91 -25.31 -3.09
CA GLY A 62 -6.81 -25.56 -2.17
C GLY A 62 -5.48 -24.89 -2.57
N GLU A 63 -5.45 -24.14 -3.68
CA GLU A 63 -4.26 -23.46 -4.16
C GLU A 63 -3.82 -22.34 -3.23
N LEU A 64 -4.78 -21.60 -2.61
CA LEU A 64 -4.45 -20.53 -1.68
C LEU A 64 -3.72 -21.06 -0.43
N GLU A 65 -4.12 -22.23 0.06
CA GLU A 65 -3.42 -22.90 1.17
C GLU A 65 -1.99 -23.32 0.79
N ARG A 66 -1.82 -23.86 -0.41
CA ARG A 66 -0.48 -24.21 -0.92
C ARG A 66 0.43 -22.99 -0.96
N ARG A 67 -0.06 -21.85 -1.43
CA ARG A 67 0.68 -20.58 -1.51
C ARG A 67 0.96 -20.00 -0.12
N GLU A 68 0.03 -20.11 0.80
CA GLU A 68 0.23 -19.75 2.20
C GLU A 68 1.46 -20.48 2.77
N ARG A 69 1.50 -21.80 2.64
CA ARG A 69 2.64 -22.62 3.12
C ARG A 69 3.95 -22.17 2.47
N ALA A 70 3.94 -21.91 1.16
CA ALA A 70 5.14 -21.45 0.45
C ALA A 70 5.64 -20.09 0.93
N LEU A 71 4.73 -19.17 1.26
CA LEU A 71 5.08 -17.85 1.80
C LEU A 71 5.62 -17.94 3.23
N TRP A 72 5.04 -18.81 4.08
CA TRP A 72 5.55 -19.04 5.43
C TRP A 72 6.95 -19.65 5.43
N ALA A 73 7.23 -20.61 4.55
CA ALA A 73 8.56 -21.19 4.39
C ALA A 73 9.63 -20.15 4.07
N LYS A 74 9.28 -19.08 3.32
CA LYS A 74 10.19 -17.96 3.04
C LYS A 74 10.58 -17.15 4.28
N MET A 75 9.92 -17.30 5.41
CA MET A 75 10.28 -16.61 6.66
C MET A 75 11.36 -17.36 7.48
N GLU A 76 11.62 -18.62 7.20
CA GLU A 76 12.68 -19.39 7.88
C GLU A 76 14.09 -18.92 7.49
N SER A 77 14.27 -18.49 6.23
CA SER A 77 15.43 -17.79 5.72
C SER A 77 14.93 -16.63 4.85
N CYS A 78 14.61 -15.49 5.47
CA CYS A 78 13.74 -14.47 4.90
C CYS A 78 14.23 -13.93 3.54
N ASP A 79 13.46 -14.25 2.49
CA ASP A 79 13.62 -13.76 1.12
C ASP A 79 12.30 -13.20 0.53
N LEU A 80 11.36 -12.77 1.39
CA LEU A 80 10.07 -12.21 0.99
C LEU A 80 10.18 -10.96 0.12
N CYS A 81 11.27 -10.21 0.23
CA CYS A 81 11.51 -9.00 -0.55
C CYS A 81 12.95 -8.95 -1.08
N PRO A 82 13.29 -8.02 -1.98
CA PRO A 82 14.63 -7.94 -2.56
C PRO A 82 15.77 -7.71 -1.55
N ARG A 83 15.47 -7.30 -0.32
CA ARG A 83 16.47 -7.24 0.76
C ARG A 83 17.12 -8.59 1.05
N ARG A 84 16.42 -9.70 0.81
CA ARG A 84 16.90 -11.09 1.00
C ARG A 84 17.81 -11.23 2.22
N CYS A 85 17.34 -10.71 3.38
CA CYS A 85 18.18 -10.59 4.58
C CYS A 85 18.54 -11.97 5.20
N GLY A 86 17.90 -13.07 4.80
CA GLY A 86 18.24 -14.44 5.20
C GLY A 86 18.01 -14.75 6.69
N VAL A 87 17.45 -13.85 7.47
CA VAL A 87 17.20 -14.10 8.89
C VAL A 87 16.05 -15.09 9.09
N ASN A 88 16.15 -15.91 10.13
CA ASN A 88 15.03 -16.75 10.53
C ASN A 88 14.02 -15.93 11.35
N ARG A 89 12.98 -15.39 10.66
CA ARG A 89 11.93 -14.63 11.32
C ARG A 89 11.02 -15.51 12.17
N MET A 90 10.88 -16.79 11.84
CA MET A 90 10.12 -17.76 12.65
C MET A 90 10.73 -17.98 14.04
N ALA A 91 12.07 -17.80 14.16
CA ALA A 91 12.78 -17.82 15.43
C ALA A 91 12.86 -16.44 16.12
N GLY A 92 12.01 -15.48 15.75
CA GLY A 92 11.97 -14.15 16.36
C GLY A 92 13.09 -13.19 15.91
N ARG A 93 13.86 -13.53 14.86
CA ARG A 93 14.91 -12.64 14.35
C ARG A 93 14.33 -11.58 13.45
N MET A 94 14.68 -10.32 13.70
CA MET A 94 14.20 -9.19 12.89
C MET A 94 14.95 -9.12 11.56
N GLY A 95 14.20 -8.97 10.47
CA GLY A 95 14.72 -8.67 9.15
C GLY A 95 15.12 -7.19 8.98
N ALA A 96 15.63 -6.85 7.78
CA ALA A 96 15.96 -5.47 7.42
C ALA A 96 14.76 -4.50 7.50
N CYS A 97 13.53 -5.03 7.44
CA CYS A 97 12.27 -4.29 7.60
C CYS A 97 11.84 -4.13 9.06
N SER A 98 12.67 -4.49 10.04
CA SER A 98 12.34 -4.47 11.48
C SER A 98 11.14 -5.33 11.87
N SER A 99 10.90 -6.45 11.15
CA SER A 99 9.80 -7.38 11.43
C SER A 99 10.32 -8.79 11.71
N ASP A 100 9.73 -9.41 12.70
CA ASP A 100 9.94 -10.83 13.10
C ASP A 100 8.77 -11.71 12.61
N GLN A 101 8.41 -12.76 13.36
CA GLN A 101 7.27 -13.65 13.09
C GLN A 101 5.91 -13.03 13.36
N THR A 102 5.84 -11.78 13.81
CA THR A 102 4.60 -11.07 14.11
C THR A 102 4.33 -9.96 13.11
N PHE A 103 3.16 -9.34 13.18
CA PHE A 103 2.84 -8.16 12.38
C PHE A 103 2.11 -7.11 13.23
N ILE A 104 2.25 -5.85 12.82
CA ILE A 104 1.69 -4.71 13.52
C ILE A 104 0.76 -3.94 12.56
N VAL A 105 -0.43 -3.61 13.05
CA VAL A 105 -1.39 -2.74 12.35
C VAL A 105 -1.43 -1.38 13.04
N ALA A 106 -1.17 -0.33 12.29
CA ALA A 106 -1.19 1.05 12.79
C ALA A 106 -2.62 1.59 12.86
N SER A 107 -3.39 1.36 11.79
CA SER A 107 -4.79 1.80 11.71
C SER A 107 -5.53 1.02 10.62
N ALA A 108 -6.86 1.01 10.72
CA ALA A 108 -7.74 0.48 9.69
C ALA A 108 -9.05 1.28 9.63
N GLY A 109 -9.59 1.47 8.43
CA GLY A 109 -10.87 2.18 8.24
C GLY A 109 -11.14 2.55 6.79
N PRO A 110 -12.38 2.98 6.46
CA PRO A 110 -12.67 3.60 5.18
C PRO A 110 -11.84 4.86 5.00
N HIS A 111 -11.14 4.96 3.87
CA HIS A 111 -10.29 6.10 3.53
C HIS A 111 -10.73 6.71 2.19
N PHE A 112 -10.78 8.05 2.13
CA PHE A 112 -11.26 8.81 0.98
C PHE A 112 -10.17 9.62 0.28
N GLY A 113 -8.93 9.49 0.74
CA GLY A 113 -7.77 10.20 0.19
C GLY A 113 -6.99 9.41 -0.88
N GLU A 114 -7.44 8.22 -1.26
CA GLU A 114 -6.88 7.46 -2.37
C GLU A 114 -7.38 7.98 -3.73
N GLU A 115 -6.94 7.41 -4.83
CA GLU A 115 -7.39 7.74 -6.18
C GLU A 115 -8.91 7.52 -6.35
N ARG A 116 -9.55 8.40 -7.10
CA ARG A 116 -11.01 8.37 -7.30
C ARG A 116 -11.57 7.00 -7.64
N PRO A 117 -10.96 6.20 -8.55
CA PRO A 117 -11.48 4.87 -8.87
C PRO A 117 -11.44 3.89 -7.69
N LEU A 118 -10.63 4.14 -6.67
CA LEU A 118 -10.47 3.25 -5.51
C LEU A 118 -11.43 3.58 -4.37
N VAL A 119 -11.90 4.82 -4.26
CA VAL A 119 -12.69 5.29 -3.11
C VAL A 119 -14.19 5.25 -3.33
N GLY A 120 -14.68 5.51 -4.53
CA GLY A 120 -16.12 5.56 -4.82
C GLY A 120 -16.93 6.31 -3.74
N ARG A 121 -18.11 5.79 -3.37
CA ARG A 121 -19.00 6.40 -2.35
C ARG A 121 -18.66 5.99 -0.91
N HIS A 122 -18.09 4.79 -0.71
CA HIS A 122 -17.91 4.19 0.61
C HIS A 122 -16.45 4.11 1.07
N GLY A 123 -15.54 4.62 0.24
CA GLY A 123 -14.11 4.67 0.52
C GLY A 123 -13.37 3.38 0.19
N SER A 124 -12.05 3.48 0.19
CA SER A 124 -11.12 2.36 0.16
C SER A 124 -10.94 1.83 1.59
N GLY A 125 -11.11 0.55 1.81
CA GLY A 125 -10.95 -0.08 3.13
C GLY A 125 -9.49 -0.27 3.48
N THR A 126 -8.80 0.80 3.90
CA THR A 126 -7.36 0.78 4.17
C THR A 126 -7.03 0.06 5.47
N ILE A 127 -5.96 -0.75 5.42
CA ILE A 127 -5.29 -1.36 6.57
C ILE A 127 -3.81 -0.98 6.49
N PHE A 128 -3.35 -0.09 7.37
CA PHE A 128 -1.97 0.36 7.42
C PHE A 128 -1.14 -0.59 8.27
N PHE A 129 -0.19 -1.26 7.65
CA PHE A 129 0.78 -2.09 8.36
C PHE A 129 2.01 -1.28 8.74
N SER A 130 2.56 -1.59 9.92
CA SER A 130 3.77 -0.94 10.41
C SER A 130 5.01 -1.67 9.92
N ASN A 131 6.13 -0.95 9.95
CA ASN A 131 7.40 -1.33 9.34
C ASN A 131 7.36 -1.24 7.80
N CYS A 132 8.54 -1.36 7.16
CA CYS A 132 8.63 -1.24 5.70
C CYS A 132 9.95 -1.84 5.20
N ASN A 133 9.92 -2.51 4.06
CA ASN A 133 11.12 -3.07 3.43
C ASN A 133 11.95 -2.04 2.66
N LEU A 134 11.38 -0.86 2.32
CA LEU A 134 12.07 0.16 1.53
C LEU A 134 12.72 1.27 2.38
N LEU A 135 12.03 1.75 3.43
CA LEU A 135 12.56 2.71 4.41
C LEU A 135 13.08 4.03 3.82
N CYS A 136 12.22 4.71 3.03
CA CYS A 136 12.56 5.98 2.40
C CYS A 136 12.81 7.09 3.43
N ILE A 137 13.86 7.91 3.23
CA ILE A 137 14.22 9.04 4.12
C ILE A 137 13.20 10.19 4.11
N PHE A 138 12.28 10.23 3.12
CA PHE A 138 11.21 11.22 3.02
C PHE A 138 9.81 10.63 3.28
N CYS A 139 9.74 9.49 3.96
CA CYS A 139 8.48 8.80 4.21
C CYS A 139 7.47 9.70 4.94
N GLN A 140 6.27 9.89 4.36
CA GLN A 140 5.20 10.64 5.02
C GLN A 140 4.65 9.90 6.24
N ASN A 141 4.68 8.57 6.17
CA ASN A 141 4.21 7.65 7.21
C ASN A 141 5.36 7.12 8.07
N TYR A 142 6.42 7.93 8.31
CA TYR A 142 7.63 7.47 8.98
C TYR A 142 7.39 6.91 10.39
N GLN A 143 6.38 7.40 11.11
CA GLN A 143 6.03 6.89 12.44
C GLN A 143 5.62 5.42 12.40
N ILE A 144 4.91 5.00 11.36
CA ILE A 144 4.55 3.60 11.14
C ILE A 144 5.69 2.84 10.44
N ALA A 145 6.24 3.39 9.37
CA ALA A 145 7.21 2.69 8.52
C ALA A 145 8.59 2.50 9.17
N HIS A 146 9.06 3.48 9.99
CA HIS A 146 10.38 3.46 10.62
C HIS A 146 10.34 3.20 12.12
N HIS A 147 9.26 3.60 12.82
CA HIS A 147 9.16 3.48 14.27
C HIS A 147 8.20 2.40 14.74
N GLY A 148 7.55 1.68 13.81
CA GLY A 148 6.70 0.55 14.11
C GLY A 148 5.46 0.90 14.96
N ALA A 149 4.98 2.15 14.89
CA ALA A 149 3.82 2.58 15.67
C ALA A 149 2.57 1.78 15.28
N GLY A 150 1.87 1.24 16.27
CA GLY A 150 0.67 0.44 16.06
C GLY A 150 0.50 -0.64 17.12
N ARG A 151 -0.29 -1.66 16.81
CA ARG A 151 -0.57 -2.79 17.70
C ARG A 151 -0.35 -4.10 16.97
N GLN A 152 0.30 -5.04 17.63
CA GLN A 152 0.35 -6.43 17.20
C GLN A 152 -1.06 -7.03 17.24
N LEU A 153 -1.45 -7.72 16.18
CA LEU A 153 -2.74 -8.39 16.05
C LEU A 153 -2.55 -9.88 15.78
N THR A 154 -3.60 -10.66 16.03
CA THR A 154 -3.74 -12.03 15.57
C THR A 154 -4.31 -12.07 14.13
N HIS A 155 -4.16 -13.19 13.43
CA HIS A 155 -4.75 -13.39 12.11
C HIS A 155 -6.28 -13.29 12.14
N ALA A 156 -6.92 -13.81 13.20
CA ALA A 156 -8.36 -13.69 13.38
C ALA A 156 -8.80 -12.22 13.52
N GLN A 157 -8.07 -11.40 14.27
CA GLN A 157 -8.36 -9.96 14.37
C GLN A 157 -8.17 -9.23 13.04
N LEU A 158 -7.18 -9.62 12.24
CA LEU A 158 -7.01 -9.05 10.91
C LEU A 158 -8.14 -9.47 9.96
N ALA A 159 -8.59 -10.71 10.04
CA ALA A 159 -9.77 -11.19 9.30
C ALA A 159 -11.04 -10.41 9.69
N ASP A 160 -11.27 -10.20 11.00
CA ASP A 160 -12.39 -9.39 11.49
C ASP A 160 -12.36 -7.95 10.98
N ILE A 161 -11.17 -7.36 10.87
CA ILE A 161 -10.99 -6.03 10.26
C ILE A 161 -11.43 -6.05 8.80
N MET A 162 -10.97 -7.02 8.00
CA MET A 162 -11.35 -7.16 6.58
C MET A 162 -12.88 -7.29 6.43
N LEU A 163 -13.50 -8.15 7.22
CA LEU A 163 -14.96 -8.35 7.22
C LEU A 163 -15.72 -7.09 7.66
N THR A 164 -15.18 -6.33 8.61
CA THR A 164 -15.81 -5.08 9.03
C THR A 164 -15.74 -4.02 7.95
N LEU A 165 -14.63 -3.90 7.24
CA LEU A 165 -14.50 -3.00 6.10
C LEU A 165 -15.48 -3.38 4.98
N GLN A 166 -15.66 -4.67 4.71
CA GLN A 166 -16.70 -5.18 3.80
C GLN A 166 -18.10 -4.78 4.26
N ARG A 167 -18.46 -5.05 5.54
CA ARG A 167 -19.78 -4.67 6.10
C ARG A 167 -20.05 -3.16 6.05
N ARG A 168 -19.00 -2.34 6.10
CA ARG A 168 -19.08 -0.87 5.93
C ARG A 168 -19.22 -0.45 4.46
N GLY A 169 -19.23 -1.39 3.53
CA GLY A 169 -19.42 -1.15 2.10
C GLY A 169 -18.17 -0.65 1.37
N CYS A 170 -16.98 -0.74 1.98
CA CYS A 170 -15.73 -0.38 1.31
C CYS A 170 -15.57 -1.14 -0.01
N HIS A 171 -15.10 -0.44 -1.05
CA HIS A 171 -15.03 -0.99 -2.40
C HIS A 171 -13.87 -1.98 -2.61
N ASN A 172 -12.90 -1.97 -1.73
CA ASN A 172 -11.75 -2.87 -1.70
C ASN A 172 -11.20 -2.99 -0.29
N ILE A 173 -10.38 -4.04 -0.05
CA ILE A 173 -9.53 -4.16 1.13
C ILE A 173 -8.13 -3.72 0.70
N ASN A 174 -7.73 -2.53 1.11
CA ASN A 174 -6.49 -1.88 0.71
C ASN A 174 -5.39 -2.15 1.74
N LEU A 175 -4.47 -3.02 1.38
CA LEU A 175 -3.33 -3.46 2.18
C LEU A 175 -2.17 -2.49 1.96
N VAL A 176 -1.93 -1.58 2.90
CA VAL A 176 -0.90 -0.54 2.78
C VAL A 176 0.42 -1.01 3.37
N THR A 177 1.48 -1.06 2.55
CA THR A 177 2.82 -1.57 2.88
C THR A 177 2.82 -3.06 3.28
N PRO A 178 2.31 -3.96 2.42
CA PRO A 178 2.04 -5.36 2.78
C PRO A 178 3.24 -6.30 2.58
N THR A 179 4.29 -5.90 1.85
CA THR A 179 5.38 -6.76 1.33
C THR A 179 5.96 -7.70 2.38
N HIS A 180 6.33 -7.16 3.54
CA HIS A 180 7.08 -7.88 4.58
C HIS A 180 6.19 -8.77 5.46
N ILE A 181 4.86 -8.69 5.31
CA ILE A 181 3.88 -9.45 6.10
C ILE A 181 2.91 -10.26 5.21
N THR A 182 3.27 -10.48 3.97
CA THR A 182 2.45 -11.23 2.98
C THR A 182 1.97 -12.59 3.50
N PRO A 183 2.77 -13.44 4.21
CA PRO A 183 2.29 -14.70 4.78
C PRO A 183 1.11 -14.49 5.74
N HIS A 184 1.20 -13.50 6.62
CA HIS A 184 0.14 -13.17 7.59
C HIS A 184 -1.15 -12.73 6.91
N ILE A 185 -1.02 -11.97 5.82
CA ILE A 185 -2.18 -11.52 5.02
C ILE A 185 -2.93 -12.70 4.44
N ILE A 186 -2.22 -13.70 3.87
CA ILE A 186 -2.87 -14.86 3.27
C ILE A 186 -3.58 -15.70 4.34
N THR A 187 -2.94 -15.92 5.48
CA THR A 187 -3.59 -16.62 6.62
C THR A 187 -4.87 -15.91 7.05
N ALA A 188 -4.83 -14.58 7.24
CA ALA A 188 -6.02 -13.81 7.62
C ALA A 188 -7.09 -13.78 6.52
N LEU A 189 -6.68 -13.72 5.25
CA LEU A 189 -7.58 -13.77 4.09
C LEU A 189 -8.37 -15.09 4.08
N ARG A 190 -7.72 -16.23 4.27
CA ARG A 190 -8.38 -17.55 4.33
C ARG A 190 -9.42 -17.60 5.47
N LEU A 191 -9.06 -17.08 6.66
CA LEU A 191 -10.00 -16.97 7.78
C LEU A 191 -11.19 -16.05 7.48
N ALA A 192 -10.97 -14.98 6.73
CA ALA A 192 -12.02 -14.06 6.32
C ALA A 192 -12.92 -14.66 5.22
N ILE A 193 -12.35 -15.40 4.26
CA ILE A 193 -13.10 -16.13 3.22
C ILE A 193 -14.07 -17.11 3.85
N ALA A 194 -13.63 -17.90 4.83
CA ALA A 194 -14.47 -18.84 5.57
C ALA A 194 -15.67 -18.17 6.28
N GLN A 195 -15.62 -16.84 6.47
CA GLN A 195 -16.68 -16.03 7.06
C GLN A 195 -17.39 -15.12 6.04
N GLY A 196 -17.19 -15.36 4.72
CA GLY A 196 -17.92 -14.71 3.65
C GLY A 196 -17.29 -13.43 3.11
N LEU A 197 -15.97 -13.23 3.25
CA LEU A 197 -15.28 -12.14 2.56
C LEU A 197 -15.34 -12.35 1.04
N ASN A 198 -15.79 -11.31 0.32
CA ASN A 198 -15.88 -11.29 -1.14
C ASN A 198 -15.55 -9.92 -1.76
N THR A 199 -14.87 -9.07 -1.00
CA THR A 199 -14.44 -7.72 -1.43
C THR A 199 -13.08 -7.80 -2.14
N PRO A 200 -12.88 -7.10 -3.28
CA PRO A 200 -11.60 -7.09 -4.00
C PRO A 200 -10.41 -6.73 -3.10
N MET A 201 -9.30 -7.47 -3.25
CA MET A 201 -8.04 -7.19 -2.54
C MET A 201 -7.19 -6.20 -3.33
N LEU A 202 -6.75 -5.13 -2.67
CA LEU A 202 -5.87 -4.12 -3.22
C LEU A 202 -4.50 -4.16 -2.51
N TYR A 203 -3.42 -4.27 -3.27
CA TYR A 203 -2.03 -4.34 -2.79
C TYR A 203 -1.32 -3.01 -3.04
N ASN A 204 -1.22 -2.18 -2.01
CA ASN A 204 -0.64 -0.83 -2.04
C ASN A 204 0.80 -0.89 -1.51
N THR A 205 1.75 -0.92 -2.43
CA THR A 205 3.15 -1.26 -2.16
C THR A 205 4.12 -0.18 -2.65
N SER A 206 5.31 -0.15 -2.05
CA SER A 206 6.43 0.65 -2.53
C SER A 206 7.00 0.19 -3.89
N GLY A 207 6.53 -0.92 -4.43
CA GLY A 207 7.04 -1.55 -5.65
C GLY A 207 8.29 -2.43 -5.45
N TYR A 208 8.94 -2.39 -4.29
CA TYR A 208 10.17 -3.14 -4.02
C TYR A 208 9.85 -4.59 -3.64
N GLU A 209 9.53 -5.40 -4.67
CA GLU A 209 9.01 -6.76 -4.57
C GLU A 209 9.90 -7.78 -5.28
N THR A 210 9.87 -9.04 -4.85
CA THR A 210 10.47 -10.16 -5.59
C THR A 210 9.45 -10.77 -6.55
N LEU A 211 9.91 -11.23 -7.72
CA LEU A 211 9.03 -11.90 -8.69
C LEU A 211 8.44 -13.19 -8.13
N GLU A 212 9.17 -13.90 -7.29
CA GLU A 212 8.73 -15.14 -6.66
C GLU A 212 7.50 -14.90 -5.79
N VAL A 213 7.51 -13.85 -4.95
CA VAL A 213 6.35 -13.48 -4.12
C VAL A 213 5.22 -12.95 -4.98
N MET A 214 5.50 -12.10 -5.98
CA MET A 214 4.46 -11.61 -6.90
C MET A 214 3.73 -12.75 -7.61
N ARG A 215 4.43 -13.79 -8.05
CA ARG A 215 3.81 -14.97 -8.67
C ARG A 215 2.92 -15.77 -7.71
N LEU A 216 3.29 -15.84 -6.42
CA LEU A 216 2.45 -16.45 -5.39
C LEU A 216 1.18 -15.63 -5.11
N LEU A 217 1.17 -14.34 -5.46
CA LEU A 217 0.00 -13.46 -5.34
C LEU A 217 -0.90 -13.43 -6.58
N ASP A 218 -0.54 -14.13 -7.69
CA ASP A 218 -1.39 -14.17 -8.89
C ASP A 218 -2.77 -14.76 -8.58
N GLY A 219 -3.81 -14.00 -8.84
CA GLY A 219 -5.19 -14.36 -8.50
C GLY A 219 -5.58 -14.11 -7.04
N VAL A 220 -4.64 -13.77 -6.16
CA VAL A 220 -4.94 -13.33 -4.79
C VAL A 220 -5.31 -11.85 -4.78
N ILE A 221 -4.58 -11.04 -5.52
CA ILE A 221 -4.77 -9.59 -5.60
C ILE A 221 -5.57 -9.25 -6.86
N ASP A 222 -6.58 -8.40 -6.68
CA ASP A 222 -7.41 -7.91 -7.77
C ASP A 222 -6.91 -6.57 -8.31
N ILE A 223 -6.39 -5.69 -7.43
CA ILE A 223 -5.90 -4.37 -7.78
C ILE A 223 -4.50 -4.18 -7.25
N TYR A 224 -3.55 -3.82 -8.11
CA TYR A 224 -2.21 -3.41 -7.70
C TYR A 224 -2.07 -1.89 -7.75
N LEU A 225 -1.48 -1.33 -6.69
CA LEU A 225 -1.20 0.09 -6.52
C LEU A 225 0.27 0.29 -6.11
N PRO A 226 1.23 0.00 -7.01
CA PRO A 226 2.64 0.18 -6.71
C PRO A 226 3.08 1.63 -6.90
N ASP A 227 4.02 2.06 -6.05
CA ASP A 227 4.83 3.24 -6.34
C ASP A 227 6.00 2.88 -7.28
N PHE A 228 6.35 3.78 -8.20
CA PHE A 228 7.65 3.77 -8.89
C PHE A 228 8.37 5.08 -8.57
N LYS A 229 9.27 5.04 -7.59
CA LYS A 229 9.81 6.24 -6.93
C LYS A 229 11.04 6.84 -7.60
N TYR A 230 11.89 6.00 -8.23
CA TYR A 230 13.15 6.41 -8.82
C TYR A 230 13.43 5.64 -10.12
N GLN A 231 14.06 6.33 -11.07
CA GLN A 231 14.64 5.71 -12.25
C GLN A 231 16.16 5.51 -12.11
N ASP A 232 16.79 6.16 -11.14
CA ASP A 232 18.21 6.09 -10.86
C ASP A 232 18.50 5.23 -9.63
N SER A 233 19.31 4.19 -9.80
CA SER A 233 19.72 3.25 -8.77
C SER A 233 20.57 3.90 -7.66
N ALA A 234 21.37 4.91 -7.98
CA ALA A 234 22.18 5.62 -6.99
C ALA A 234 21.29 6.49 -6.10
N LEU A 235 20.28 7.14 -6.66
CA LEU A 235 19.27 7.89 -5.89
C LEU A 235 18.42 6.94 -5.03
N ALA A 236 18.04 5.78 -5.54
CA ALA A 236 17.33 4.77 -4.77
C ALA A 236 18.16 4.27 -3.57
N ALA A 237 19.45 3.98 -3.79
CA ALA A 237 20.38 3.60 -2.72
C ALA A 237 20.53 4.71 -1.67
N ARG A 238 20.63 5.96 -2.11
CA ARG A 238 20.81 7.13 -1.24
C ARG A 238 19.58 7.44 -0.40
N PHE A 239 18.38 7.34 -0.99
CA PHE A 239 17.13 7.80 -0.36
C PHE A 239 16.25 6.68 0.21
N SER A 240 16.63 5.41 0.03
CA SER A 240 15.86 4.24 0.50
C SER A 240 16.75 3.19 1.17
N GLN A 241 17.55 3.63 2.12
CA GLN A 241 18.41 2.77 2.97
C GLN A 241 19.19 1.68 2.19
N GLY A 242 19.91 2.08 1.13
CA GLY A 242 20.76 1.15 0.40
C GLY A 242 19.95 0.10 -0.40
N ALA A 243 19.00 0.56 -1.23
CA ALA A 243 18.29 -0.26 -2.20
C ALA A 243 18.75 0.08 -3.65
N PRO A 244 19.99 -0.23 -4.05
CA PRO A 244 20.50 0.13 -5.38
C PRO A 244 19.81 -0.63 -6.50
N ASP A 245 19.19 -1.74 -6.20
CA ASP A 245 18.45 -2.62 -7.11
C ASP A 245 16.93 -2.30 -7.16
N TYR A 246 16.50 -1.21 -6.50
CA TYR A 246 15.08 -0.81 -6.44
C TYR A 246 14.45 -0.72 -7.83
N THR A 247 15.07 0.02 -8.75
CA THR A 247 14.52 0.25 -10.09
C THR A 247 14.35 -1.05 -10.87
N LEU A 248 15.34 -1.95 -10.78
CA LEU A 248 15.30 -3.26 -11.43
C LEU A 248 14.14 -4.11 -10.90
N HIS A 249 14.06 -4.27 -9.58
CA HIS A 249 13.01 -5.09 -8.94
C HIS A 249 11.63 -4.49 -9.13
N THR A 250 11.49 -3.17 -8.99
CA THR A 250 10.21 -2.49 -9.15
C THR A 250 9.69 -2.58 -10.59
N ALA A 251 10.55 -2.37 -11.58
CA ALA A 251 10.17 -2.52 -12.99
C ALA A 251 9.70 -3.96 -13.28
N ALA A 252 10.44 -4.97 -12.84
CA ALA A 252 10.08 -6.36 -13.02
C ALA A 252 8.77 -6.72 -12.30
N ALA A 253 8.59 -6.26 -11.06
CA ALA A 253 7.39 -6.50 -10.27
C ALA A 253 6.14 -5.85 -10.89
N ILE A 254 6.24 -4.60 -11.36
CA ILE A 254 5.11 -3.91 -12.01
C ILE A 254 4.72 -4.60 -13.33
N LYS A 255 5.69 -5.06 -14.12
CA LYS A 255 5.38 -5.88 -15.33
C LYS A 255 4.63 -7.15 -14.97
N GLU A 256 5.04 -7.84 -13.90
CA GLU A 256 4.34 -9.04 -13.43
C GLU A 256 2.94 -8.70 -12.88
N MET A 257 2.78 -7.61 -12.12
CA MET A 257 1.48 -7.12 -11.68
C MET A 257 0.55 -6.82 -12.87
N HIS A 258 1.06 -6.15 -13.91
CA HIS A 258 0.32 -5.88 -15.13
C HIS A 258 -0.08 -7.17 -15.87
N ARG A 259 0.81 -8.16 -15.95
CA ARG A 259 0.49 -9.48 -16.52
C ARG A 259 -0.68 -10.14 -15.79
N GLN A 260 -0.75 -10.02 -14.46
CA GLN A 260 -1.76 -10.67 -13.62
C GLN A 260 -3.14 -10.05 -13.73
N VAL A 261 -3.22 -8.72 -13.74
CA VAL A 261 -4.49 -7.98 -13.61
C VAL A 261 -4.83 -7.11 -14.81
N GLY A 262 -3.86 -6.80 -15.68
CA GLY A 262 -4.02 -5.93 -16.84
C GLY A 262 -4.23 -4.45 -16.49
N THR A 263 -4.78 -3.70 -17.44
CA THR A 263 -5.17 -2.29 -17.23
C THR A 263 -6.33 -2.17 -16.25
N LEU A 264 -6.48 -1.00 -15.62
CA LEU A 264 -7.51 -0.76 -14.62
C LEU A 264 -8.91 -0.87 -15.20
N ARG A 265 -9.73 -1.74 -14.62
CA ARG A 265 -11.13 -1.98 -15.00
C ARG A 265 -12.06 -1.40 -13.94
N GLN A 266 -13.11 -0.71 -14.40
CA GLN A 266 -14.03 0.02 -13.54
C GLN A 266 -15.48 -0.29 -13.92
N VAL A 267 -16.36 -0.31 -12.91
CA VAL A 267 -17.83 -0.31 -13.09
C VAL A 267 -18.38 0.86 -12.29
N GLY A 268 -19.16 1.71 -12.94
CA GLY A 268 -19.70 2.92 -12.30
C GLY A 268 -18.62 3.86 -11.76
N GLY A 269 -17.42 3.88 -12.37
CA GLY A 269 -16.27 4.71 -11.92
C GLY A 269 -15.49 4.13 -10.75
N VAL A 270 -15.82 2.90 -10.29
CA VAL A 270 -15.12 2.20 -9.21
C VAL A 270 -14.31 1.03 -9.77
N ALA A 271 -13.03 0.99 -9.42
CA ALA A 271 -12.15 -0.07 -9.85
C ALA A 271 -12.43 -1.39 -9.11
N TYR A 272 -12.46 -2.49 -9.85
CA TYR A 272 -12.60 -3.84 -9.31
C TYR A 272 -11.40 -4.75 -9.65
N ARG A 273 -10.60 -4.38 -10.65
CA ARG A 273 -9.40 -5.12 -11.07
C ARG A 273 -8.46 -4.21 -11.86
N GLY A 274 -7.16 -4.48 -11.79
CA GLY A 274 -6.17 -3.87 -12.67
C GLY A 274 -5.02 -3.18 -11.96
N LEU A 275 -4.16 -2.55 -12.74
CA LEU A 275 -2.98 -1.84 -12.29
C LEU A 275 -3.21 -0.33 -12.32
N LEU A 276 -2.84 0.37 -11.23
CA LEU A 276 -2.69 1.81 -11.16
C LEU A 276 -1.33 2.12 -10.53
N ILE A 277 -0.45 2.81 -11.25
CA ILE A 277 0.90 3.11 -10.79
C ILE A 277 0.93 4.51 -10.17
N ARG A 278 1.61 4.66 -9.04
CA ARG A 278 1.92 5.95 -8.42
C ARG A 278 3.32 6.39 -8.73
N HIS A 279 3.49 7.64 -9.15
CA HIS A 279 4.77 8.27 -9.37
C HIS A 279 4.83 9.63 -8.69
N LEU A 280 5.67 9.77 -7.68
CA LEU A 280 5.78 10.99 -6.89
C LEU A 280 6.78 11.95 -7.56
N VAL A 281 6.32 13.11 -7.96
CA VAL A 281 7.20 14.18 -8.48
C VAL A 281 8.08 14.69 -7.34
N LEU A 282 9.38 14.57 -7.52
CA LEU A 282 10.39 15.08 -6.61
C LEU A 282 11.06 16.32 -7.22
N PRO A 283 11.59 17.25 -6.39
CA PRO A 283 12.33 18.41 -6.87
C PRO A 283 13.44 18.01 -7.86
N GLU A 284 13.72 18.87 -8.83
CA GLU A 284 14.81 18.69 -9.82
C GLU A 284 14.75 17.36 -10.59
N ASN A 285 13.53 16.86 -10.79
CA ASN A 285 13.29 15.58 -11.48
C ASN A 285 14.04 14.37 -10.85
N LEU A 286 14.32 14.39 -9.55
CA LEU A 286 15.00 13.27 -8.86
C LEU A 286 14.26 11.91 -8.98
N ALA A 287 12.95 11.95 -9.26
CA ALA A 287 12.17 10.75 -9.55
C ALA A 287 12.41 10.20 -10.97
N GLY A 288 12.93 11.02 -11.91
CA GLY A 288 13.13 10.64 -13.30
C GLY A 288 11.83 10.47 -14.08
N THR A 289 10.87 11.40 -13.92
CA THR A 289 9.51 11.29 -14.49
C THR A 289 9.50 11.13 -16.00
N ASP A 290 10.41 11.78 -16.72
CA ASP A 290 10.55 11.65 -18.18
C ASP A 290 10.94 10.23 -18.61
N VAL A 291 11.87 9.59 -17.91
CA VAL A 291 12.28 8.19 -18.14
C VAL A 291 11.16 7.24 -17.74
N PHE A 292 10.55 7.47 -16.57
CA PHE A 292 9.43 6.70 -16.09
C PHE A 292 8.26 6.67 -17.09
N ALA A 293 7.85 7.82 -17.61
CA ALA A 293 6.72 7.91 -18.54
C ALA A 293 6.98 7.12 -19.84
N ARG A 294 8.19 7.26 -20.42
CA ARG A 294 8.59 6.46 -21.60
C ARG A 294 8.59 4.96 -21.30
N TRP A 295 9.11 4.55 -20.12
CA TRP A 295 9.12 3.16 -19.69
C TRP A 295 7.70 2.60 -19.56
N VAL A 296 6.76 3.33 -18.95
CA VAL A 296 5.37 2.87 -18.84
C VAL A 296 4.76 2.61 -20.21
N VAL A 297 4.90 3.55 -21.13
CA VAL A 297 4.31 3.41 -22.47
C VAL A 297 4.95 2.27 -23.26
N SER A 298 6.28 2.10 -23.19
CA SER A 298 6.99 1.05 -23.93
C SER A 298 6.74 -0.35 -23.36
N GLU A 299 6.66 -0.51 -22.05
CA GLU A 299 6.62 -1.81 -21.39
C GLU A 299 5.21 -2.28 -21.01
N LEU A 300 4.29 -1.35 -20.78
CA LEU A 300 2.94 -1.66 -20.27
C LEU A 300 1.85 -1.14 -21.21
N GLY A 301 2.16 -0.16 -22.06
CA GLY A 301 1.23 0.45 -23.00
C GLY A 301 0.67 1.80 -22.55
N ALA A 302 0.26 2.60 -23.52
CA ALA A 302 -0.22 3.97 -23.32
C ALA A 302 -1.49 4.10 -22.47
N ASP A 303 -2.28 3.03 -22.35
CA ASP A 303 -3.53 3.00 -21.58
C ASP A 303 -3.35 2.65 -20.11
N THR A 304 -2.11 2.44 -19.66
CA THR A 304 -1.81 2.18 -18.25
C THR A 304 -2.22 3.37 -17.38
N HIS A 305 -2.94 3.11 -16.29
CA HIS A 305 -3.34 4.16 -15.36
C HIS A 305 -2.17 4.57 -14.46
N VAL A 306 -1.88 5.88 -14.43
CA VAL A 306 -0.79 6.46 -13.65
C VAL A 306 -1.27 7.68 -12.87
N ASN A 307 -0.94 7.76 -11.59
CA ASN A 307 -1.06 8.98 -10.81
C ASN A 307 0.31 9.66 -10.70
N ILE A 308 0.47 10.84 -11.36
CA ILE A 308 1.65 11.69 -11.26
C ILE A 308 1.43 12.68 -10.11
N MET A 309 1.93 12.31 -8.94
CA MET A 309 1.62 12.97 -7.69
C MET A 309 2.52 14.18 -7.44
N GLY A 310 1.94 15.40 -7.48
CA GLY A 310 2.66 16.66 -7.19
C GLY A 310 2.68 17.06 -5.71
N GLN A 311 2.12 16.26 -4.80
CA GLN A 311 1.93 16.62 -3.40
C GLN A 311 3.14 16.31 -2.48
N TYR A 312 4.32 16.02 -3.03
CA TYR A 312 5.51 15.80 -2.20
C TYR A 312 5.72 16.95 -1.21
N SER A 313 6.04 16.60 0.03
CA SER A 313 6.49 17.56 1.04
C SER A 313 7.63 16.95 1.88
N PRO A 314 8.64 17.73 2.27
CA PRO A 314 9.73 17.26 3.12
C PRO A 314 9.20 16.71 4.45
N ARG A 315 9.42 15.41 4.67
CA ARG A 315 9.07 14.72 5.93
C ARG A 315 10.25 13.89 6.39
N PHE A 316 10.18 13.45 7.63
CA PHE A 316 11.24 12.65 8.28
C PHE A 316 12.61 13.29 8.11
N ARG A 317 13.55 12.61 7.42
CA ARG A 317 14.91 13.09 7.21
C ARG A 317 15.12 13.84 5.88
N ALA A 318 14.07 14.11 5.13
CA ALA A 318 14.18 14.74 3.81
C ALA A 318 14.97 16.07 3.84
N ARG A 319 14.84 16.83 4.93
CA ARG A 319 15.53 18.13 5.09
C ARG A 319 17.06 18.03 5.18
N GLU A 320 17.59 16.84 5.46
CA GLU A 320 19.04 16.58 5.50
C GLU A 320 19.62 16.36 4.09
N PHE A 321 18.78 16.30 3.07
CA PHE A 321 19.16 15.87 1.71
C PHE A 321 18.62 16.83 0.63
N PRO A 322 19.18 18.04 0.47
CA PRO A 322 18.82 18.89 -0.65
C PRO A 322 18.95 18.16 -2.01
N PRO A 323 18.03 18.39 -2.94
CA PRO A 323 16.89 19.32 -2.91
C PRO A 323 15.58 18.72 -2.34
N LEU A 324 15.61 17.56 -1.63
CA LEU A 324 14.43 16.99 -0.98
C LEU A 324 13.94 17.81 0.22
N ASP A 325 14.65 18.84 0.64
CA ASP A 325 14.29 19.77 1.72
C ASP A 325 13.19 20.77 1.33
N ARG A 326 12.81 20.84 0.05
CA ARG A 326 11.74 21.70 -0.49
C ARG A 326 10.65 20.87 -1.20
N ARG A 327 9.51 21.49 -1.42
CA ARG A 327 8.47 20.95 -2.32
C ARG A 327 8.88 21.17 -3.78
N PRO A 328 8.39 20.34 -4.73
CA PRO A 328 8.48 20.67 -6.13
C PRO A 328 7.73 21.97 -6.41
N THR A 329 8.26 22.79 -7.30
CA THR A 329 7.60 23.99 -7.81
C THR A 329 6.44 23.62 -8.72
N GLN A 330 5.51 24.54 -8.94
CA GLN A 330 4.44 24.33 -9.91
C GLN A 330 4.97 24.06 -11.32
N ALA A 331 6.08 24.70 -11.70
CA ALA A 331 6.74 24.48 -13.00
C ALA A 331 7.27 23.03 -13.12
N GLU A 332 7.88 22.46 -12.06
CA GLU A 332 8.34 21.07 -12.03
C GLU A 332 7.16 20.09 -12.16
N ILE A 333 6.04 20.36 -11.49
CA ILE A 333 4.82 19.52 -11.58
C ILE A 333 4.21 19.59 -12.99
N VAL A 334 4.11 20.77 -13.58
CA VAL A 334 3.62 20.95 -14.95
C VAL A 334 4.54 20.25 -15.93
N GLN A 335 5.86 20.36 -15.75
CA GLN A 335 6.84 19.70 -16.62
C GLN A 335 6.74 18.17 -16.53
N ALA A 336 6.53 17.61 -15.34
CA ALA A 336 6.32 16.17 -15.15
C ALA A 336 5.11 15.66 -15.96
N ARG A 337 4.01 16.39 -15.94
CA ARG A 337 2.81 16.06 -16.74
C ARG A 337 3.07 16.18 -18.25
N ARG A 338 3.79 17.20 -18.69
CA ARG A 338 4.18 17.34 -20.10
C ARG A 338 5.04 16.17 -20.59
N TRP A 339 5.94 15.65 -19.75
CA TRP A 339 6.71 14.45 -20.09
C TRP A 339 5.82 13.20 -20.25
N ALA A 340 4.78 13.06 -19.43
CA ALA A 340 3.83 11.96 -19.57
C ALA A 340 3.02 12.07 -20.87
N GLU A 341 2.54 13.28 -21.21
CA GLU A 341 1.85 13.57 -22.48
C GLU A 341 2.77 13.29 -23.67
N ALA A 342 4.00 13.82 -23.65
CA ALA A 342 4.98 13.64 -24.71
C ALA A 342 5.40 12.19 -24.92
N ALA A 343 5.39 11.36 -23.85
CA ALA A 343 5.61 9.93 -23.94
C ALA A 343 4.41 9.17 -24.56
N GLY A 344 3.24 9.81 -24.68
CA GLY A 344 2.02 9.20 -25.20
C GLY A 344 1.14 8.51 -24.16
N LEU A 345 1.36 8.77 -22.86
CA LEU A 345 0.51 8.23 -21.79
C LEU A 345 -0.89 8.87 -21.85
N ARG A 346 -1.96 8.06 -21.83
CA ARG A 346 -3.35 8.51 -22.03
C ARG A 346 -4.16 8.62 -20.76
N ASN A 347 -3.89 7.76 -19.77
CA ASN A 347 -4.67 7.64 -18.53
C ASN A 347 -3.82 8.08 -17.32
N PHE A 348 -3.59 9.40 -17.18
CA PHE A 348 -2.87 9.93 -16.01
C PHE A 348 -3.54 11.17 -15.43
N HIS A 349 -3.28 11.49 -14.17
CA HIS A 349 -3.79 12.67 -13.46
C HIS A 349 -2.76 13.21 -12.46
#